data_47982669408cd88d09a750f3eee1afea
#
_entry.id   47982669408cd88d09a750f3eee1afea
#
_cell.length_a   1.000
_cell.length_b   1.000
_cell.length_c   1.000
_cell.angle_alpha   90.00
_cell.angle_beta   90.00
_cell.angle_gamma   90.00
#
_symmetry.space_group_name_H-M   'P 1'
#
loop_
_entity.id
_entity.type
_entity.pdbx_description
1 polymer ?
#
loop_
_entity_poly.entity_id
_entity_poly.type
_entity_poly.pdbx_seq_one_letter_code
_entity_poly.pdbx_strand_id
1 'polypeptide(L)'
;ADRAREYQDRWSTLKGEFVDEPRRAVHGANALVGEILDEMESLFRRQRDDLEAQFSRDDASTEDLRQALTRYREFFDRLLSL
;
A
#
# COMPACT_ATOMS: atom_id res chain seq x y z
N ALA A 1 7.59 4.09 -9.47
CA ALA A 1 7.98 3.50 -10.76
C ALA A 1 9.05 2.42 -10.56
N ASP A 2 10.09 2.71 -9.80
CA ASP A 2 11.22 1.81 -9.65
C ASP A 2 10.91 0.58 -8.79
N ARG A 3 10.01 0.74 -7.80
CA ARG A 3 9.65 -0.38 -6.93
C ARG A 3 8.89 -1.47 -7.68
N ALA A 4 7.99 -1.07 -8.57
CA ALA A 4 7.25 -2.05 -9.37
C ALA A 4 8.20 -2.87 -10.24
N ARG A 5 9.23 -2.22 -10.81
CA ARG A 5 10.25 -2.89 -11.62
C ARG A 5 11.06 -3.88 -10.78
N GLU A 6 11.47 -3.48 -9.58
CA GLU A 6 12.18 -4.37 -8.66
C GLU A 6 11.36 -5.62 -8.35
N TYR A 7 10.08 -5.45 -8.06
CA TYR A 7 9.20 -6.57 -7.78
C TYR A 7 9.03 -7.48 -8.99
N GLN A 8 8.90 -6.89 -10.17
CA GLN A 8 8.80 -7.67 -11.41
C GLN A 8 10.08 -8.45 -11.70
N ASP A 9 11.24 -7.87 -11.46
CA ASP A 9 12.52 -8.54 -11.63
C ASP A 9 12.67 -9.72 -10.67
N ARG A 10 12.26 -9.52 -9.42
CA ARG A 10 12.30 -10.59 -8.42
C ARG A 10 11.33 -11.71 -8.79
N TRP A 11 10.17 -11.38 -9.29
CA TRP A 11 9.21 -12.37 -9.78
C TRP A 11 9.78 -13.19 -10.92
N SER A 12 10.45 -12.54 -11.87
CA SER A 12 11.09 -13.21 -13.00
C SER A 12 12.16 -14.19 -12.54
N THR A 13 12.96 -13.78 -11.54
CA THR A 13 13.97 -14.65 -10.94
C THR A 13 13.33 -15.89 -10.32
N LEU A 14 12.24 -15.72 -9.60
CA LEU A 14 11.52 -16.83 -8.96
C LEU A 14 10.96 -17.79 -10.01
N LYS A 15 10.45 -17.28 -11.12
CA LYS A 15 9.96 -18.11 -12.22
C LYS A 15 11.07 -19.00 -12.76
N GLY A 16 12.28 -18.46 -12.89
CA GLY A 16 13.43 -19.23 -13.34
C GLY A 16 13.83 -20.30 -12.32
N GLU A 17 13.79 -19.97 -11.04
CA GLU A 17 14.13 -20.91 -9.97
C GLU A 17 13.16 -22.09 -9.89
N PHE A 18 11.93 -21.90 -10.30
CA PHE A 18 10.90 -22.93 -10.21
C PHE A 18 11.29 -24.20 -10.95
N VAL A 19 12.04 -24.08 -12.03
CA VAL A 19 12.46 -25.23 -12.84
C VAL A 19 13.30 -26.20 -12.01
N ASP A 20 14.21 -25.68 -11.18
CA ASP A 20 15.13 -26.51 -10.42
C ASP A 20 14.66 -26.73 -8.97
N GLU A 21 14.06 -25.72 -8.37
CA GLU A 21 13.62 -25.76 -6.97
C GLU A 21 12.21 -25.17 -6.81
N PRO A 22 11.18 -25.93 -7.19
CA PRO A 22 9.81 -25.41 -7.21
C PRO A 22 9.29 -24.96 -5.85
N ARG A 23 9.59 -25.71 -4.79
CA ARG A 23 9.12 -25.33 -3.45
C ARG A 23 9.74 -24.05 -2.97
N ARG A 24 11.02 -23.87 -3.22
CA ARG A 24 11.74 -22.66 -2.84
C ARG A 24 11.20 -21.47 -3.60
N ALA A 25 10.91 -21.64 -4.88
CA ALA A 25 10.33 -20.56 -5.70
C ALA A 25 8.96 -20.14 -5.17
N VAL A 26 8.11 -21.07 -4.78
CA VAL A 26 6.79 -20.77 -4.23
C VAL A 26 6.91 -20.06 -2.88
N HIS A 27 7.82 -20.49 -2.01
CA HIS A 27 8.05 -19.77 -0.75
C HIS A 27 8.55 -18.35 -1.00
N GLY A 28 9.42 -18.16 -1.99
CA GLY A 28 9.88 -16.84 -2.38
C GLY A 28 8.77 -15.96 -2.90
N ALA A 29 7.86 -16.53 -3.68
CA ALA A 29 6.69 -15.79 -4.18
C ALA A 29 5.78 -15.34 -3.03
N ASN A 30 5.56 -16.21 -2.04
CA ASN A 30 4.78 -15.84 -0.87
C ASN A 30 5.43 -14.69 -0.09
N ALA A 31 6.74 -14.76 0.09
CA ALA A 31 7.47 -13.69 0.78
C ALA A 31 7.41 -12.38 0.00
N LEU A 32 7.53 -12.44 -1.32
CA LEU A 32 7.45 -11.26 -2.18
C LEU A 32 6.08 -10.58 -2.08
N VAL A 33 5.02 -11.37 -2.13
CA VAL A 33 3.66 -10.85 -1.98
C VAL A 33 3.50 -10.21 -0.59
N GLY A 34 4.04 -10.84 0.45
CA GLY A 34 4.02 -10.28 1.81
C GLY A 34 4.69 -8.91 1.90
N GLU A 35 5.83 -8.74 1.26
CA GLU A 35 6.53 -7.45 1.23
C GLU A 35 5.70 -6.38 0.54
N ILE A 36 5.05 -6.73 -0.56
CA ILE A 36 4.19 -5.79 -1.30
C ILE A 36 3.01 -5.36 -0.42
N LEU A 37 2.37 -6.30 0.25
CA LEU A 37 1.24 -6.00 1.14
C LEU A 37 1.68 -5.11 2.30
N ASP A 38 2.82 -5.38 2.92
CA ASP A 38 3.34 -4.56 4.01
C ASP A 38 3.63 -3.14 3.55
N GLU A 39 4.18 -2.99 2.36
CA GLU A 39 4.48 -1.68 1.80
C GLU A 39 3.21 -0.89 1.51
N MET A 40 2.20 -1.53 0.95
CA MET A 40 0.90 -0.91 0.70
C MET A 40 0.23 -0.50 1.99
N GLU A 41 0.27 -1.35 3.00
CA GLU A 41 -0.29 -1.05 4.31
C GLU A 41 0.38 0.16 4.93
N SER A 42 1.70 0.22 4.90
CA SER A 42 2.46 1.35 5.43
C SER A 42 2.12 2.65 4.72
N LEU A 43 1.99 2.60 3.40
CA LEU A 43 1.64 3.77 2.60
C LEU A 43 0.24 4.28 2.96
N PHE A 44 -0.74 3.41 3.02
CA PHE A 44 -2.11 3.79 3.34
C PHE A 44 -2.25 4.29 4.78
N ARG A 45 -1.54 3.68 5.73
CA ARG A 45 -1.52 4.16 7.12
C ARG A 45 -0.96 5.58 7.20
N ARG A 46 0.09 5.85 6.45
CA ARG A 46 0.71 7.18 6.42
C ARG A 46 -0.26 8.21 5.86
N GLN A 47 -0.98 7.86 4.79
CA GLN A 47 -1.98 8.75 4.21
C GLN A 47 -3.11 9.03 5.19
N ARG A 48 -3.56 8.02 5.93
CA ARG A 48 -4.57 8.18 6.97
C ARG A 48 -4.08 9.09 8.09
N ASP A 49 -2.86 8.91 8.53
CA ASP A 49 -2.27 9.71 9.59
C ASP A 49 -2.14 11.18 9.16
N ASP A 50 -1.76 11.42 7.91
CA ASP A 50 -1.68 12.77 7.36
C ASP A 50 -3.04 13.45 7.32
N LEU A 51 -4.08 12.72 6.94
CA LEU A 51 -5.46 13.23 6.96
C LEU A 51 -5.89 13.58 8.37
N GLU A 52 -5.64 12.69 9.32
CA GLU A 52 -5.98 12.91 10.72
C GLU A 52 -5.29 14.16 11.26
N ALA A 53 -4.03 14.36 10.92
CA ALA A 53 -3.25 15.52 11.37
C ALA A 53 -3.84 16.83 10.87
N GLN A 54 -4.49 16.84 9.70
CA GLN A 54 -5.06 18.05 9.12
C GLN A 54 -6.26 18.59 9.88
N PHE A 55 -7.03 17.75 10.54
CA PHE A 55 -8.25 18.18 11.22
C PHE A 55 -8.23 17.97 12.74
N SER A 56 -7.18 17.39 13.28
CA SER A 56 -7.08 17.13 14.73
C SER A 56 -6.76 18.37 15.55
N ARG A 57 -6.69 19.53 14.93
CA ARG A 57 -6.48 20.80 15.62
C ARG A 57 -7.75 21.22 16.32
N ASP A 58 -7.61 21.74 17.54
CA ASP A 58 -8.76 22.21 18.32
C ASP A 58 -9.47 23.39 17.67
N ASP A 59 -8.75 24.15 16.82
CA ASP A 59 -9.28 25.32 16.15
C ASP A 59 -9.84 25.04 14.76
N ALA A 60 -10.00 23.78 14.38
CA ALA A 60 -10.57 23.43 13.08
C ALA A 60 -12.01 23.92 12.96
N SER A 61 -12.30 24.64 11.88
CA SER A 61 -13.64 25.14 11.60
C SER A 61 -14.53 24.03 11.06
N THR A 62 -15.85 24.30 11.02
CA THR A 62 -16.79 23.37 10.39
C THR A 62 -16.44 23.14 8.93
N GLU A 63 -15.99 24.17 8.23
CA GLU A 63 -15.57 24.05 6.84
C GLU A 63 -14.33 23.16 6.71
N ASP A 64 -13.37 23.32 7.62
CA ASP A 64 -12.19 22.44 7.63
C ASP A 64 -12.58 20.98 7.83
N LEU A 65 -13.52 20.73 8.73
CA LEU A 65 -14.01 19.40 8.98
C LEU A 65 -14.76 18.80 7.80
N ARG A 66 -15.51 19.65 7.07
CA ARG A 66 -16.21 19.21 5.87
C ARG A 66 -15.21 18.80 4.77
N GLN A 67 -14.17 19.58 4.59
CA GLN A 67 -13.11 19.26 3.62
C GLN A 67 -12.39 17.97 4.00
N ALA A 68 -12.14 17.79 5.29
CA ALA A 68 -11.54 16.57 5.78
C ALA A 68 -12.42 15.36 5.46
N LEU A 69 -13.72 15.47 5.68
CA LEU A 69 -14.65 14.38 5.37
C LEU A 69 -14.63 14.03 3.88
N THR A 70 -14.56 15.03 3.01
CA THR A 70 -14.45 14.81 1.56
C THR A 70 -13.20 14.04 1.21
N ARG A 71 -12.07 14.37 1.82
CA ARG A 71 -10.80 13.65 1.59
C ARG A 71 -10.85 12.22 2.10
N TYR A 72 -11.50 12.00 3.24
CA TYR A 72 -11.71 10.65 3.75
C TYR A 72 -12.58 9.83 2.80
N ARG A 73 -13.58 10.45 2.20
CA ARG A 73 -14.43 9.77 1.22
C ARG A 73 -13.61 9.31 0.00
N GLU A 74 -12.74 10.17 -0.49
CA GLU A 74 -11.86 9.82 -1.61
C GLU A 74 -10.93 8.67 -1.24
N PHE A 75 -10.37 8.72 -0.03
CA PHE A 75 -9.51 7.66 0.47
C PHE A 75 -10.27 6.34 0.62
N PHE A 76 -11.46 6.41 1.19
CA PHE A 76 -12.36 5.28 1.35
C PHE A 76 -12.67 4.63 -0.01
N ASP A 77 -12.99 5.44 -1.01
CA ASP A 77 -13.30 4.93 -2.35
C ASP A 77 -12.10 4.24 -2.98
N ARG A 78 -10.90 4.78 -2.80
CA ARG A 78 -9.67 4.15 -3.30
C ARG A 78 -9.44 2.79 -2.65
N LEU A 79 -9.64 2.69 -1.35
CA LEU A 79 -9.47 1.42 -0.64
C LEU A 79 -10.45 0.37 -1.14
N LEU A 80 -11.68 0.77 -1.44
CA LEU A 80 -12.68 -0.17 -1.93
C LEU A 80 -12.46 -0.59 -3.38
N SER A 81 -11.67 0.15 -4.14
CA SER A 81 -11.40 -0.15 -5.55
C SER A 81 -10.10 -0.91 -5.78
N LEU A 82 -9.42 -1.30 -4.73
CA LEU A 82 -8.18 -2.08 -4.86
C LEU A 82 -8.43 -3.45 -5.48
#